data_66251d9a773f3514bfd5aeb633793423
#
_entry.id   66251d9a773f3514bfd5aeb633793423
#
_cell.length_a   1.000
_cell.length_b   1.000
_cell.length_c   1.000
_cell.angle_alpha   90.00
_cell.angle_beta   90.00
_cell.angle_gamma   90.00
#
_symmetry.space_group_name_H-M   'P 1'
#
loop_
_entity.id
_entity.type
_entity.pdbx_description
1 polymer ?
#
loop_
_entity_poly.entity_id
_entity_poly.type
_entity_poly.pdbx_seq_one_letter_code
_entity_poly.pdbx_strand_id
1 'polypeptide(L)'
;MSGLILRSVHAGYPKRAVIGNLSVAELPHGKITVLLGPNGCGKSTLLRSLAGLNNASGEMLLDGVDLLSLPFSERAEKVVYLPQSLPQGVHLRVLESIIVAQRASGRGKEQQSKAQALAILEQLGITHLALHYLDRLSGGQRQMVSLAQSLIRRPELLLLDEPLSALDLNYQFQVMDVVRRETLARNMVTVVVVHDLNIALRHSEHVVMLKEGRLAASGTPEAVITAERLADVYNVRARVERCSQGGAQVVLDGVIEV
;
A
#
# COMPACT_ATOMS: atom_id res chain seq x y z
N MET A 1 6.74 19.36 7.23
CA MET A 1 6.49 18.05 7.85
C MET A 1 7.24 17.04 7.01
N SER A 2 8.10 16.27 7.62
CA SER A 2 8.88 15.22 6.95
C SER A 2 8.04 13.95 6.96
N GLY A 3 7.71 13.37 5.82
CA GLY A 3 6.90 12.17 5.70
C GLY A 3 7.43 10.96 6.49
N LEU A 4 7.44 9.77 5.89
CA LEU A 4 8.02 8.59 6.53
C LEU A 4 9.49 8.44 6.16
N ILE A 5 10.36 8.32 7.17
CA ILE A 5 11.80 8.10 7.03
C ILE A 5 12.17 6.76 7.64
N LEU A 6 12.99 5.98 6.96
CA LEU A 6 13.51 4.71 7.47
C LEU A 6 15.03 4.81 7.60
N ARG A 7 15.57 4.43 8.77
CA ARG A 7 17.02 4.42 9.02
C ARG A 7 17.46 3.11 9.63
N SER A 8 18.37 2.44 8.94
CA SER A 8 18.98 1.16 9.37
C SER A 8 17.94 0.14 9.85
N VAL A 9 16.82 0.05 9.15
CA VAL A 9 15.72 -0.85 9.53
C VAL A 9 16.11 -2.30 9.29
N HIS A 10 15.92 -3.12 10.32
CA HIS A 10 16.00 -4.57 10.27
C HIS A 10 14.63 -5.14 10.65
N ALA A 11 14.13 -6.08 9.88
CA ALA A 11 12.83 -6.69 10.14
C ALA A 11 12.76 -8.13 9.63
N GLY A 12 11.89 -8.92 10.25
CA GLY A 12 11.73 -10.32 9.84
C GLY A 12 10.78 -11.08 10.77
N TYR A 13 10.93 -12.39 10.74
CA TYR A 13 10.21 -13.34 11.57
C TYR A 13 11.15 -13.97 12.61
N PRO A 14 10.63 -14.60 13.68
CA PRO A 14 11.47 -15.35 14.59
C PRO A 14 12.39 -16.30 13.81
N LYS A 15 13.70 -16.19 14.02
CA LYS A 15 14.76 -16.98 13.36
C LYS A 15 15.04 -16.69 11.88
N ARG A 16 14.36 -15.70 11.24
CA ARG A 16 14.62 -15.35 9.84
C ARG A 16 14.58 -13.82 9.64
N ALA A 17 15.75 -13.22 9.51
CA ALA A 17 15.86 -11.84 9.03
C ALA A 17 15.45 -11.79 7.54
N VAL A 18 14.64 -10.80 7.17
CA VAL A 18 14.15 -10.59 5.80
C VAL A 18 14.59 -9.23 5.28
N ILE A 19 14.51 -8.20 6.10
CA ILE A 19 15.01 -6.84 5.80
C ILE A 19 16.30 -6.66 6.58
N GLY A 20 17.36 -6.22 5.90
CA GLY A 20 18.67 -5.99 6.49
C GLY A 20 19.20 -4.59 6.18
N ASN A 21 19.34 -3.74 7.21
CA ASN A 21 19.91 -2.40 7.11
C ASN A 21 19.25 -1.52 6.01
N LEU A 22 17.92 -1.51 5.97
CA LEU A 22 17.16 -0.72 5.00
C LEU A 22 17.09 0.74 5.45
N SER A 23 17.59 1.65 4.61
CA SER A 23 17.43 3.09 4.83
C SER A 23 16.78 3.72 3.60
N VAL A 24 15.72 4.51 3.82
CA VAL A 24 15.02 5.30 2.80
C VAL A 24 14.92 6.73 3.32
N ALA A 25 15.39 7.70 2.54
CA ALA A 25 15.54 9.07 2.99
C ALA A 25 14.22 9.72 3.39
N GLU A 26 13.22 9.64 2.52
CA GLU A 26 11.89 10.19 2.78
C GLU A 26 10.86 9.58 1.82
N LEU A 27 9.71 9.17 2.36
CA LEU A 27 8.49 8.88 1.63
C LEU A 27 7.53 10.05 1.85
N PRO A 28 7.23 10.85 0.80
CA PRO A 28 6.61 12.14 0.99
C PRO A 28 5.12 12.08 1.28
N HIS A 29 4.60 13.08 1.99
CA HIS A 29 3.17 13.32 2.16
C HIS A 29 2.46 13.66 0.86
N GLY A 30 1.15 13.36 0.81
CA GLY A 30 0.27 13.68 -0.33
C GLY A 30 0.64 12.97 -1.63
N LYS A 31 1.56 11.99 -1.55
CA LYS A 31 2.06 11.24 -2.71
C LYS A 31 1.94 9.74 -2.49
N ILE A 32 1.74 9.01 -3.59
CA ILE A 32 1.78 7.56 -3.57
C ILE A 32 3.23 7.11 -3.80
N THR A 33 3.76 6.39 -2.84
CA THR A 33 5.00 5.63 -3.00
C THR A 33 4.68 4.19 -3.36
N VAL A 34 5.17 3.72 -4.50
CA VAL A 34 5.06 2.30 -4.87
C VAL A 34 6.31 1.54 -4.40
N LEU A 35 6.08 0.41 -3.74
CA LEU A 35 7.12 -0.51 -3.31
C LEU A 35 7.24 -1.67 -4.30
N LEU A 36 8.35 -1.73 -5.02
CA LEU A 36 8.67 -2.73 -6.05
C LEU A 36 9.73 -3.73 -5.58
N GLY A 37 9.82 -4.84 -6.26
CA GLY A 37 10.83 -5.88 -6.08
C GLY A 37 10.26 -7.28 -6.30
N PRO A 38 11.11 -8.30 -6.51
CA PRO A 38 10.68 -9.67 -6.76
C PRO A 38 9.95 -10.28 -5.55
N ASN A 39 9.29 -11.41 -5.77
CA ASN A 39 8.64 -12.14 -4.70
C ASN A 39 9.66 -12.59 -3.64
N GLY A 40 9.30 -12.44 -2.37
CA GLY A 40 10.18 -12.80 -1.25
C GLY A 40 11.26 -11.77 -0.90
N CYS A 41 11.39 -10.63 -1.61
CA CYS A 41 12.40 -9.61 -1.31
C CYS A 41 12.11 -8.77 -0.04
N GLY A 42 10.95 -8.99 0.63
CA GLY A 42 10.64 -8.36 1.91
C GLY A 42 9.59 -7.26 1.90
N LYS A 43 8.88 -7.00 0.78
CA LYS A 43 7.85 -5.94 0.68
C LYS A 43 6.79 -6.03 1.78
N SER A 44 6.07 -7.14 1.85
CA SER A 44 5.04 -7.37 2.88
C SER A 44 5.61 -7.39 4.29
N THR A 45 6.85 -7.86 4.46
CA THR A 45 7.54 -7.83 5.76
C THR A 45 7.77 -6.40 6.22
N LEU A 46 8.22 -5.51 5.32
CA LEU A 46 8.40 -4.09 5.62
C LEU A 46 7.06 -3.42 6.00
N LEU A 47 6.01 -3.63 5.20
CA LEU A 47 4.69 -3.05 5.50
C LEU A 47 4.15 -3.54 6.85
N ARG A 48 4.25 -4.85 7.12
CA ARG A 48 3.82 -5.43 8.41
C ARG A 48 4.63 -4.89 9.58
N SER A 49 5.92 -4.64 9.40
CA SER A 49 6.77 -4.05 10.44
C SER A 49 6.40 -2.59 10.72
N LEU A 50 6.12 -1.80 9.70
CA LEU A 50 5.58 -0.44 9.83
C LEU A 50 4.25 -0.42 10.59
N ALA A 51 3.39 -1.41 10.34
CA ALA A 51 2.11 -1.57 11.05
C ALA A 51 2.25 -2.12 12.48
N GLY A 52 3.45 -2.51 12.92
CA GLY A 52 3.68 -3.12 14.24
C GLY A 52 3.26 -4.58 14.36
N LEU A 53 3.08 -5.27 13.22
CA LEU A 53 2.66 -6.67 13.17
C LEU A 53 3.84 -7.65 13.15
N ASN A 54 5.06 -7.16 12.90
CA ASN A 54 6.30 -7.91 12.96
C ASN A 54 7.33 -7.16 13.80
N ASN A 55 8.26 -7.90 14.40
CA ASN A 55 9.39 -7.29 15.10
C ASN A 55 10.31 -6.56 14.12
N ALA A 56 10.74 -5.38 14.50
CA ALA A 56 11.70 -4.58 13.75
C ALA A 56 12.61 -3.81 14.71
N SER A 57 13.76 -3.37 14.18
CA SER A 57 14.70 -2.48 14.88
C SER A 57 15.25 -1.44 13.89
N GLY A 58 15.95 -0.44 14.37
CA GLY A 58 16.33 0.76 13.63
C GLY A 58 15.40 1.91 13.96
N GLU A 59 15.20 2.86 13.02
CA GLU A 59 14.27 3.98 13.19
C GLU A 59 13.22 3.99 12.07
N MET A 60 11.95 4.16 12.43
CA MET A 60 10.81 4.32 11.52
C MET A 60 10.06 5.60 11.90
N LEU A 61 10.48 6.74 11.33
CA LEU A 61 10.01 8.07 11.73
C LEU A 61 8.86 8.54 10.83
N LEU A 62 7.66 8.65 11.38
CA LEU A 62 6.52 9.30 10.73
C LEU A 62 6.36 10.69 11.33
N ASP A 63 6.61 11.73 10.54
CA ASP A 63 6.62 13.13 11.01
C ASP A 63 7.53 13.37 12.23
N GLY A 64 8.66 12.68 12.29
CA GLY A 64 9.61 12.77 13.39
C GLY A 64 9.24 11.91 14.63
N VAL A 65 8.09 11.24 14.62
CA VAL A 65 7.69 10.30 15.68
C VAL A 65 8.15 8.90 15.30
N ASP A 66 8.96 8.27 16.16
CA ASP A 66 9.39 6.90 15.93
C ASP A 66 8.25 5.91 16.20
N LEU A 67 7.78 5.27 15.13
CA LEU A 67 6.72 4.26 15.20
C LEU A 67 7.08 3.06 16.08
N LEU A 68 8.38 2.74 16.23
CA LEU A 68 8.83 1.62 17.07
C LEU A 68 8.65 1.92 18.56
N SER A 69 8.69 3.19 18.95
CA SER A 69 8.51 3.62 20.34
C SER A 69 7.04 3.69 20.78
N LEU A 70 6.10 3.70 19.83
CA LEU A 70 4.68 3.82 20.12
C LEU A 70 4.09 2.49 20.61
N PRO A 71 3.19 2.53 21.61
CA PRO A 71 2.31 1.40 21.92
C PRO A 71 1.52 0.98 20.67
N PHE A 72 1.21 -0.32 20.56
CA PHE A 72 0.50 -0.85 19.38
C PHE A 72 -0.84 -0.12 19.11
N SER A 73 -1.60 0.24 20.15
CA SER A 73 -2.85 0.99 20.02
C SER A 73 -2.67 2.36 19.37
N GLU A 74 -1.68 3.12 19.82
CA GLU A 74 -1.38 4.45 19.27
C GLU A 74 -0.86 4.37 17.84
N ARG A 75 0.02 3.38 17.56
CA ARG A 75 0.47 3.11 16.19
C ARG A 75 -0.70 2.74 15.29
N ALA A 76 -1.63 1.89 15.74
CA ALA A 76 -2.80 1.46 14.98
C ALA A 76 -3.79 2.60 14.67
N GLU A 77 -3.79 3.69 15.41
CA GLU A 77 -4.55 4.89 15.09
C GLU A 77 -3.95 5.68 13.92
N LYS A 78 -2.62 5.68 13.81
CA LYS A 78 -1.87 6.41 12.78
C LYS A 78 -1.65 5.60 11.50
N VAL A 79 -1.38 4.31 11.64
CA VAL A 79 -0.97 3.41 10.56
C VAL A 79 -2.09 2.41 10.28
N VAL A 80 -2.57 2.38 9.04
CA VAL A 80 -3.52 1.37 8.57
C VAL A 80 -2.86 0.49 7.52
N TYR A 81 -2.89 -0.80 7.75
CA TYR A 81 -2.37 -1.83 6.85
C TYR A 81 -3.50 -2.67 6.27
N LEU A 82 -3.58 -2.69 4.94
CA LEU A 82 -4.45 -3.58 4.18
C LEU A 82 -3.62 -4.77 3.66
N PRO A 83 -3.82 -5.99 4.19
CA PRO A 83 -3.08 -7.17 3.75
C PRO A 83 -3.58 -7.68 2.40
N GLN A 84 -2.72 -8.42 1.69
CA GLN A 84 -3.05 -9.13 0.45
C GLN A 84 -4.19 -10.14 0.64
N SER A 85 -4.13 -10.94 1.72
CA SER A 85 -5.17 -11.93 2.06
C SER A 85 -6.08 -11.37 3.13
N LEU A 86 -7.38 -11.33 2.84
CA LEU A 86 -8.38 -10.82 3.76
C LEU A 86 -8.97 -11.94 4.61
N PRO A 87 -9.29 -11.69 5.89
CA PRO A 87 -9.96 -12.65 6.75
C PRO A 87 -11.28 -13.12 6.13
N GLN A 88 -11.56 -14.42 6.26
CA GLN A 88 -12.80 -15.03 5.80
C GLN A 88 -13.75 -15.30 6.99
N GLY A 89 -15.04 -15.44 6.72
CA GLY A 89 -16.00 -16.02 7.67
C GLY A 89 -16.70 -15.05 8.62
N VAL A 90 -16.63 -13.75 8.40
CA VAL A 90 -17.41 -12.80 9.21
C VAL A 90 -18.78 -12.56 8.57
N HIS A 91 -19.84 -13.01 9.24
CA HIS A 91 -21.23 -12.76 8.82
C HIS A 91 -21.71 -11.38 9.29
N LEU A 92 -21.22 -10.33 8.61
CA LEU A 92 -21.54 -8.94 8.88
C LEU A 92 -21.84 -8.22 7.56
N ARG A 93 -22.77 -7.27 7.58
CA ARG A 93 -23.04 -6.47 6.38
C ARG A 93 -21.90 -5.50 6.09
N VAL A 94 -21.68 -5.21 4.81
CA VAL A 94 -20.64 -4.27 4.35
C VAL A 94 -20.72 -2.94 5.10
N LEU A 95 -21.89 -2.30 5.14
CA LEU A 95 -22.06 -1.02 5.82
C LEU A 95 -21.72 -1.10 7.32
N GLU A 96 -22.16 -2.16 7.98
CA GLU A 96 -21.87 -2.39 9.40
C GLU A 96 -20.37 -2.57 9.63
N SER A 97 -19.71 -3.34 8.76
CA SER A 97 -18.26 -3.59 8.86
C SER A 97 -17.41 -2.32 8.72
N ILE A 98 -17.83 -1.39 7.85
CA ILE A 98 -17.16 -0.10 7.68
C ILE A 98 -17.39 0.80 8.92
N ILE A 99 -18.59 0.79 9.49
CA ILE A 99 -18.88 1.52 10.73
C ILE A 99 -18.04 0.96 11.89
N VAL A 100 -17.91 -0.37 11.99
CA VAL A 100 -17.06 -1.03 13.00
C VAL A 100 -15.60 -0.63 12.82
N ALA A 101 -15.07 -0.65 11.58
CA ALA A 101 -13.71 -0.23 11.28
C ALA A 101 -13.44 1.24 11.67
N GLN A 102 -14.41 2.11 11.45
CA GLN A 102 -14.32 3.51 11.85
C GLN A 102 -14.27 3.67 13.38
N ARG A 103 -15.14 2.96 14.10
CA ARG A 103 -15.17 3.01 15.57
C ARG A 103 -13.89 2.47 16.21
N ALA A 104 -13.30 1.43 15.62
CA ALA A 104 -12.04 0.86 16.08
C ALA A 104 -10.86 1.84 16.00
N SER A 105 -10.96 2.93 15.21
CA SER A 105 -9.96 4.00 15.16
C SER A 105 -10.14 5.13 16.18
N GLY A 106 -11.06 4.97 17.15
CA GLY A 106 -11.37 6.03 18.12
C GLY A 106 -12.05 7.28 17.53
N ARG A 107 -12.26 7.32 16.22
CA ARG A 107 -12.74 8.48 15.46
C ARG A 107 -14.16 8.24 14.94
N GLY A 108 -15.18 8.60 15.69
CA GLY A 108 -16.54 8.56 15.14
C GLY A 108 -17.63 8.82 16.17
N LYS A 109 -18.41 9.87 15.96
CA LYS A 109 -19.70 10.06 16.64
C LYS A 109 -20.74 9.21 15.92
N GLU A 110 -21.59 8.50 16.65
CA GLU A 110 -22.52 7.51 16.13
C GLU A 110 -23.42 7.99 14.97
N GLN A 111 -23.93 9.21 15.07
CA GLN A 111 -24.82 9.80 14.06
C GLN A 111 -24.14 10.12 12.72
N GLN A 112 -22.82 10.34 12.71
CA GLN A 112 -22.08 10.67 11.49
C GLN A 112 -21.48 9.43 10.82
N SER A 113 -21.32 8.31 11.54
CA SER A 113 -20.66 7.11 11.06
C SER A 113 -21.34 6.48 9.84
N LYS A 114 -22.69 6.46 9.82
CA LYS A 114 -23.44 5.89 8.69
C LYS A 114 -23.30 6.73 7.43
N ALA A 115 -23.39 8.06 7.53
CA ALA A 115 -23.26 8.94 6.38
C ALA A 115 -21.83 8.87 5.79
N GLN A 116 -20.80 8.85 6.64
CA GLN A 116 -19.41 8.72 6.20
C GLN A 116 -19.13 7.34 5.58
N ALA A 117 -19.71 6.27 6.13
CA ALA A 117 -19.59 4.93 5.55
C ALA A 117 -20.29 4.83 4.18
N LEU A 118 -21.43 5.46 3.98
CA LEU A 118 -22.08 5.52 2.67
C LEU A 118 -21.28 6.36 1.68
N ALA A 119 -20.73 7.50 2.10
CA ALA A 119 -19.91 8.35 1.25
C ALA A 119 -18.66 7.63 0.74
N ILE A 120 -17.96 6.84 1.56
CA ILE A 120 -16.79 6.08 1.11
C ILE A 120 -17.19 4.94 0.16
N LEU A 121 -18.35 4.30 0.37
CA LEU A 121 -18.87 3.30 -0.57
C LEU A 121 -19.22 3.92 -1.93
N GLU A 122 -19.76 5.13 -1.94
CA GLU A 122 -20.06 5.89 -3.15
C GLU A 122 -18.79 6.26 -3.91
N GLN A 123 -17.77 6.78 -3.22
CA GLN A 123 -16.46 7.11 -3.81
C GLN A 123 -15.81 5.90 -4.51
N LEU A 124 -16.00 4.70 -3.97
CA LEU A 124 -15.50 3.44 -4.52
C LEU A 124 -16.45 2.79 -5.54
N GLY A 125 -17.64 3.38 -5.81
CA GLY A 125 -18.63 2.82 -6.74
C GLY A 125 -19.30 1.53 -6.27
N ILE A 126 -19.24 1.22 -4.97
CA ILE A 126 -19.74 -0.03 -4.37
C ILE A 126 -20.92 0.15 -3.41
N THR A 127 -21.67 1.24 -3.52
CA THR A 127 -22.85 1.50 -2.67
C THR A 127 -23.89 0.38 -2.76
N HIS A 128 -24.00 -0.26 -3.92
CA HIS A 128 -24.91 -1.41 -4.13
C HIS A 128 -24.56 -2.61 -3.23
N LEU A 129 -23.34 -2.71 -2.71
CA LEU A 129 -22.92 -3.76 -1.78
C LEU A 129 -23.26 -3.48 -0.32
N ALA A 130 -23.73 -2.28 0.04
CA ALA A 130 -23.90 -1.81 1.42
C ALA A 130 -24.63 -2.80 2.34
N LEU A 131 -25.68 -3.46 1.83
CA LEU A 131 -26.50 -4.42 2.57
C LEU A 131 -26.10 -5.90 2.35
N HIS A 132 -25.11 -6.18 1.49
CA HIS A 132 -24.61 -7.53 1.29
C HIS A 132 -23.76 -7.98 2.47
N TYR A 133 -23.72 -9.29 2.70
CA TYR A 133 -22.86 -9.90 3.72
C TYR A 133 -21.44 -10.11 3.18
N LEU A 134 -20.42 -9.88 4.02
CA LEU A 134 -18.99 -9.99 3.65
C LEU A 134 -18.61 -11.39 3.15
N ASP A 135 -19.19 -12.43 3.74
CA ASP A 135 -18.96 -13.84 3.37
C ASP A 135 -19.54 -14.22 2.00
N ARG A 136 -20.44 -13.39 1.44
CA ARG A 136 -21.06 -13.59 0.13
C ARG A 136 -20.43 -12.77 -0.99
N LEU A 137 -19.41 -11.97 -0.70
CA LEU A 137 -18.72 -11.14 -1.68
C LEU A 137 -17.72 -11.95 -2.51
N SER A 138 -17.57 -11.59 -3.79
CA SER A 138 -16.46 -12.06 -4.60
C SER A 138 -15.12 -11.53 -4.04
N GLY A 139 -13.99 -12.10 -4.48
CA GLY A 139 -12.66 -11.66 -4.06
C GLY A 139 -12.44 -10.16 -4.31
N GLY A 140 -12.76 -9.69 -5.52
CA GLY A 140 -12.63 -8.27 -5.88
C GLY A 140 -13.55 -7.36 -5.07
N GLN A 141 -14.81 -7.73 -4.88
CA GLN A 141 -15.75 -6.98 -4.04
C GLN A 141 -15.25 -6.87 -2.59
N ARG A 142 -14.72 -7.96 -2.05
CA ARG A 142 -14.13 -7.97 -0.70
C ARG A 142 -12.92 -7.05 -0.61
N GLN A 143 -12.07 -7.03 -1.64
CA GLN A 143 -10.93 -6.12 -1.72
C GLN A 143 -11.37 -4.65 -1.68
N MET A 144 -12.39 -4.28 -2.47
CA MET A 144 -12.96 -2.93 -2.48
C MET A 144 -13.54 -2.53 -1.12
N VAL A 145 -14.25 -3.43 -0.44
CA VAL A 145 -14.80 -3.19 0.90
C VAL A 145 -13.68 -3.02 1.93
N SER A 146 -12.62 -3.81 1.86
CA SER A 146 -11.48 -3.69 2.77
C SER A 146 -10.68 -2.39 2.55
N LEU A 147 -10.62 -1.90 1.31
CA LEU A 147 -10.10 -0.57 1.04
C LEU A 147 -10.99 0.52 1.68
N ALA A 148 -12.33 0.39 1.57
CA ALA A 148 -13.25 1.30 2.25
C ALA A 148 -13.05 1.31 3.77
N GLN A 149 -12.88 0.11 4.39
CA GLN A 149 -12.57 -0.03 5.81
C GLN A 149 -11.24 0.62 6.20
N SER A 150 -10.24 0.60 5.31
CA SER A 150 -8.95 1.24 5.53
C SER A 150 -9.05 2.76 5.45
N LEU A 151 -9.71 3.28 4.42
CA LEU A 151 -9.84 4.71 4.18
C LEU A 151 -10.75 5.43 5.19
N ILE A 152 -11.81 4.77 5.69
CA ILE A 152 -12.73 5.36 6.69
C ILE A 152 -12.02 5.67 8.01
N ARG A 153 -10.94 4.96 8.33
CA ARG A 153 -10.13 5.16 9.53
C ARG A 153 -9.27 6.43 9.50
N ARG A 154 -9.12 7.07 8.33
CA ARG A 154 -8.34 8.31 8.11
C ARG A 154 -6.90 8.21 8.65
N PRO A 155 -6.09 7.27 8.16
CA PRO A 155 -4.72 7.10 8.63
C PRO A 155 -3.82 8.30 8.27
N GLU A 156 -2.71 8.45 9.00
CA GLU A 156 -1.58 9.30 8.62
C GLU A 156 -0.64 8.56 7.66
N LEU A 157 -0.53 7.21 7.83
CA LEU A 157 0.21 6.30 6.96
C LEU A 157 -0.71 5.15 6.50
N LEU A 158 -0.97 5.08 5.19
CA LEU A 158 -1.73 4.01 4.56
C LEU A 158 -0.79 3.02 3.86
N LEU A 159 -0.88 1.76 4.25
CA LEU A 159 -0.06 0.66 3.74
C LEU A 159 -0.96 -0.35 3.01
N LEU A 160 -0.78 -0.50 1.70
CA LEU A 160 -1.58 -1.38 0.85
C LEU A 160 -0.69 -2.49 0.27
N ASP A 161 -0.93 -3.72 0.67
CA ASP A 161 -0.17 -4.89 0.23
C ASP A 161 -0.92 -5.60 -0.91
N GLU A 162 -0.49 -5.35 -2.14
CA GLU A 162 -1.09 -5.88 -3.38
C GLU A 162 -2.61 -5.63 -3.50
N PRO A 163 -3.09 -4.38 -3.35
CA PRO A 163 -4.52 -4.10 -3.31
C PRO A 163 -5.25 -4.36 -4.64
N LEU A 164 -4.52 -4.64 -5.71
CA LEU A 164 -5.03 -4.78 -7.08
C LEU A 164 -5.12 -6.23 -7.55
N SER A 165 -4.55 -7.20 -6.82
CA SER A 165 -4.33 -8.58 -7.28
C SER A 165 -5.60 -9.37 -7.62
N ALA A 166 -6.74 -9.02 -7.02
CA ALA A 166 -8.03 -9.70 -7.25
C ALA A 166 -9.02 -8.88 -8.09
N LEU A 167 -8.57 -7.79 -8.71
CA LEU A 167 -9.40 -6.83 -9.43
C LEU A 167 -9.18 -6.92 -10.93
N ASP A 168 -10.25 -6.74 -11.70
CA ASP A 168 -10.15 -6.48 -13.13
C ASP A 168 -9.59 -5.08 -13.42
N LEU A 169 -9.21 -4.83 -14.68
CA LEU A 169 -8.54 -3.61 -15.09
C LEU A 169 -9.33 -2.33 -14.74
N ASN A 170 -10.65 -2.34 -14.90
CA ASN A 170 -11.49 -1.18 -14.58
C ASN A 170 -11.41 -0.85 -13.08
N TYR A 171 -11.58 -1.85 -12.23
CA TYR A 171 -11.50 -1.66 -10.77
C TYR A 171 -10.08 -1.31 -10.32
N GLN A 172 -9.02 -1.83 -10.96
CA GLN A 172 -7.63 -1.44 -10.64
C GLN A 172 -7.43 0.06 -10.83
N PHE A 173 -7.91 0.63 -11.96
CA PHE A 173 -7.84 2.06 -12.21
C PHE A 173 -8.66 2.87 -11.20
N GLN A 174 -9.91 2.45 -10.92
CA GLN A 174 -10.77 3.11 -9.94
C GLN A 174 -10.13 3.14 -8.54
N VAL A 175 -9.54 2.03 -8.09
CA VAL A 175 -8.83 1.95 -6.80
C VAL A 175 -7.68 2.94 -6.75
N MET A 176 -6.82 2.94 -7.77
CA MET A 176 -5.66 3.85 -7.78
C MET A 176 -6.08 5.31 -7.82
N ASP A 177 -7.14 5.66 -8.56
CA ASP A 177 -7.68 7.02 -8.58
C ASP A 177 -8.26 7.44 -7.23
N VAL A 178 -9.00 6.56 -6.55
CA VAL A 178 -9.51 6.85 -5.21
C VAL A 178 -8.36 6.99 -4.21
N VAL A 179 -7.41 6.05 -4.20
CA VAL A 179 -6.23 6.12 -3.33
C VAL A 179 -5.46 7.42 -3.55
N ARG A 180 -5.26 7.84 -4.80
CA ARG A 180 -4.58 9.10 -5.14
C ARG A 180 -5.34 10.32 -4.63
N ARG A 181 -6.64 10.40 -4.88
CA ARG A 181 -7.48 11.52 -4.39
C ARG A 181 -7.46 11.62 -2.87
N GLU A 182 -7.62 10.49 -2.17
CA GLU A 182 -7.61 10.45 -0.70
C GLU A 182 -6.22 10.78 -0.14
N THR A 183 -5.15 10.27 -0.77
CA THR A 183 -3.76 10.58 -0.39
C THR A 183 -3.49 12.07 -0.46
N LEU A 184 -3.86 12.70 -1.58
CA LEU A 184 -3.67 14.14 -1.79
C LEU A 184 -4.56 14.97 -0.87
N ALA A 185 -5.87 14.67 -0.80
CA ALA A 185 -6.85 15.45 -0.04
C ALA A 185 -6.57 15.45 1.46
N ARG A 186 -6.01 14.37 1.99
CA ARG A 186 -5.67 14.21 3.42
C ARG A 186 -4.22 14.45 3.73
N ASN A 187 -3.41 14.71 2.71
CA ASN A 187 -1.95 14.85 2.84
C ASN A 187 -1.31 13.70 3.64
N MET A 188 -1.78 12.45 3.43
CA MET A 188 -1.24 11.28 4.12
C MET A 188 -0.06 10.68 3.35
N VAL A 189 0.79 9.93 4.04
CA VAL A 189 1.79 9.06 3.38
C VAL A 189 1.10 7.78 2.94
N THR A 190 1.27 7.40 1.67
CA THR A 190 0.68 6.16 1.14
C THR A 190 1.76 5.30 0.51
N VAL A 191 1.85 4.04 0.96
CA VAL A 191 2.77 3.03 0.39
C VAL A 191 1.96 1.88 -0.17
N VAL A 192 2.16 1.57 -1.46
CA VAL A 192 1.42 0.54 -2.19
C VAL A 192 2.38 -0.47 -2.78
N VAL A 193 2.20 -1.74 -2.48
CA VAL A 193 2.89 -2.83 -3.20
C VAL A 193 2.10 -3.15 -4.47
N VAL A 194 2.76 -3.09 -5.62
CA VAL A 194 2.20 -3.54 -6.89
C VAL A 194 3.20 -4.45 -7.61
N HIS A 195 2.70 -5.30 -8.52
CA HIS A 195 3.53 -6.13 -9.39
C HIS A 195 3.66 -5.56 -10.80
N ASP A 196 2.68 -4.82 -11.26
CA ASP A 196 2.66 -4.21 -12.59
C ASP A 196 3.50 -2.93 -12.61
N LEU A 197 4.60 -2.96 -13.37
CA LEU A 197 5.53 -1.83 -13.51
C LEU A 197 4.89 -0.65 -14.23
N ASN A 198 3.91 -0.89 -15.12
CA ASN A 198 3.21 0.16 -15.84
C ASN A 198 2.19 0.87 -14.93
N ILE A 199 1.57 0.13 -13.98
CA ILE A 199 0.78 0.75 -12.91
C ILE A 199 1.67 1.62 -12.03
N ALA A 200 2.86 1.15 -11.66
CA ALA A 200 3.82 1.93 -10.87
C ALA A 200 4.21 3.23 -11.60
N LEU A 201 4.57 3.16 -12.90
CA LEU A 201 4.92 4.33 -13.71
C LEU A 201 3.77 5.34 -13.82
N ARG A 202 2.53 4.88 -13.89
CA ARG A 202 1.36 5.74 -14.14
C ARG A 202 0.78 6.37 -12.88
N HIS A 203 0.82 5.67 -11.75
CA HIS A 203 0.04 6.03 -10.57
C HIS A 203 0.90 6.39 -9.34
N SER A 204 2.23 6.41 -9.45
CA SER A 204 3.07 6.83 -8.32
C SER A 204 3.88 8.07 -8.62
N GLU A 205 4.15 8.83 -7.58
CA GLU A 205 5.07 9.96 -7.59
C GLU A 205 6.45 9.58 -7.01
N HIS A 206 6.52 8.46 -6.30
CA HIS A 206 7.75 7.92 -5.73
C HIS A 206 7.78 6.40 -5.84
N VAL A 207 8.96 5.84 -6.04
CA VAL A 207 9.18 4.39 -6.09
C VAL A 207 10.33 4.02 -5.17
N VAL A 208 10.13 2.97 -4.40
CA VAL A 208 11.17 2.28 -3.64
C VAL A 208 11.29 0.87 -4.22
N MET A 209 12.48 0.49 -4.67
CA MET A 209 12.75 -0.84 -5.22
C MET A 209 13.63 -1.64 -4.26
N LEU A 210 13.16 -2.83 -3.90
CA LEU A 210 13.87 -3.74 -3.00
C LEU A 210 14.44 -4.93 -3.76
N LYS A 211 15.64 -5.36 -3.36
CA LYS A 211 16.27 -6.62 -3.75
C LYS A 211 16.83 -7.29 -2.49
N GLU A 212 16.45 -8.54 -2.24
CA GLU A 212 16.99 -9.35 -1.14
C GLU A 212 17.00 -8.66 0.23
N GLY A 213 15.90 -7.98 0.56
CA GLY A 213 15.74 -7.27 1.84
C GLY A 213 16.52 -5.96 1.97
N ARG A 214 17.08 -5.43 0.89
CA ARG A 214 17.86 -4.19 0.84
C ARG A 214 17.28 -3.22 -0.17
N LEU A 215 17.62 -1.94 -0.02
CA LEU A 215 17.26 -0.91 -0.98
C LEU A 215 18.10 -1.08 -2.25
N ALA A 216 17.46 -1.30 -3.39
CA ALA A 216 18.09 -1.27 -4.70
C ALA A 216 18.06 0.13 -5.29
N ALA A 217 16.94 0.84 -5.18
CA ALA A 217 16.78 2.22 -5.64
C ALA A 217 15.58 2.91 -4.96
N SER A 218 15.64 4.24 -4.88
CA SER A 218 14.54 5.10 -4.42
C SER A 218 14.54 6.41 -5.20
N GLY A 219 13.38 6.91 -5.63
CA GLY A 219 13.26 8.13 -6.40
C GLY A 219 11.98 8.24 -7.21
N THR A 220 11.97 9.08 -8.23
CA THR A 220 10.83 9.17 -9.16
C THR A 220 10.68 7.88 -9.96
N PRO A 221 9.47 7.51 -10.41
CA PRO A 221 9.24 6.26 -11.15
C PRO A 221 10.20 6.11 -12.35
N GLU A 222 10.36 7.14 -13.18
CA GLU A 222 11.23 7.10 -14.35
C GLU A 222 12.72 6.97 -13.99
N ALA A 223 13.14 7.51 -12.85
CA ALA A 223 14.54 7.39 -12.40
C ALA A 223 14.85 6.02 -11.79
N VAL A 224 13.84 5.33 -11.23
CA VAL A 224 14.01 4.02 -10.59
C VAL A 224 13.74 2.87 -11.55
N ILE A 225 12.71 2.97 -12.39
CA ILE A 225 12.33 1.89 -13.32
C ILE A 225 13.13 2.09 -14.62
N THR A 226 14.31 1.48 -14.70
CA THR A 226 15.20 1.50 -15.88
C THR A 226 15.50 0.08 -16.36
N ALA A 227 15.85 -0.07 -17.63
CA ALA A 227 16.20 -1.37 -18.20
C ALA A 227 17.29 -2.09 -17.40
N GLU A 228 18.33 -1.36 -16.97
CA GLU A 228 19.44 -1.93 -16.19
C GLU A 228 18.99 -2.43 -14.82
N ARG A 229 18.13 -1.65 -14.11
CA ARG A 229 17.62 -2.08 -12.81
C ARG A 229 16.63 -3.22 -12.91
N LEU A 230 15.82 -3.24 -13.97
CA LEU A 230 14.93 -4.37 -14.21
C LEU A 230 15.71 -5.65 -14.49
N ALA A 231 16.82 -5.56 -15.23
CA ALA A 231 17.75 -6.66 -15.43
C ALA A 231 18.39 -7.13 -14.12
N ASP A 232 18.91 -6.19 -13.31
CA ASP A 232 19.54 -6.52 -12.02
C ASP A 232 18.56 -7.10 -11.00
N VAL A 233 17.39 -6.48 -10.83
CA VAL A 233 16.46 -6.82 -9.74
C VAL A 233 15.53 -7.96 -10.08
N TYR A 234 15.07 -8.05 -11.34
CA TYR A 234 14.06 -9.03 -11.77
C TYR A 234 14.61 -10.12 -12.71
N ASN A 235 15.88 -10.01 -13.15
CA ASN A 235 16.49 -10.91 -14.15
C ASN A 235 15.70 -10.93 -15.47
N VAL A 236 15.22 -9.79 -15.93
CA VAL A 236 14.47 -9.66 -17.18
C VAL A 236 15.15 -8.68 -18.14
N ARG A 237 15.05 -8.97 -19.44
CA ARG A 237 15.34 -7.97 -20.48
C ARG A 237 14.10 -7.16 -20.70
N ALA A 238 14.24 -5.85 -20.56
CA ALA A 238 13.14 -4.91 -20.70
C ALA A 238 13.61 -3.61 -21.34
N ARG A 239 12.69 -2.93 -22.01
CA ARG A 239 12.87 -1.56 -22.52
C ARG A 239 11.92 -0.64 -21.80
N VAL A 240 12.37 0.59 -21.55
CA VAL A 240 11.50 1.66 -21.07
C VAL A 240 11.34 2.65 -22.19
N GLU A 241 10.14 2.74 -22.75
CA GLU A 241 9.81 3.52 -23.95
C GLU A 241 8.75 4.56 -23.61
N ARG A 242 8.63 5.58 -24.46
CA ARG A 242 7.50 6.51 -24.39
C ARG A 242 6.39 6.03 -25.31
N CYS A 243 5.19 5.87 -24.76
CA CYS A 243 3.99 5.55 -25.55
C CYS A 243 3.56 6.76 -26.41
N SER A 244 2.63 6.56 -27.33
CA SER A 244 2.11 7.60 -28.24
C SER A 244 1.51 8.82 -27.52
N GLN A 245 1.15 8.69 -26.24
CA GLN A 245 0.65 9.78 -25.41
C GLN A 245 1.75 10.41 -24.53
N GLY A 246 3.01 10.06 -24.75
CA GLY A 246 4.18 10.61 -24.06
C GLY A 246 4.50 10.01 -22.69
N GLY A 247 3.66 9.13 -22.14
CA GLY A 247 3.91 8.43 -20.88
C GLY A 247 4.97 7.35 -21.03
N ALA A 248 5.78 7.13 -19.98
CA ALA A 248 6.73 6.02 -19.91
C ALA A 248 5.98 4.68 -19.77
N GLN A 249 6.47 3.65 -20.45
CA GLN A 249 5.99 2.27 -20.32
C GLN A 249 7.11 1.26 -20.37
N VAL A 250 6.97 0.16 -19.64
CA VAL A 250 7.88 -0.98 -19.67
C VAL A 250 7.39 -2.01 -20.69
N VAL A 251 8.27 -2.42 -21.57
CA VAL A 251 8.08 -3.54 -22.50
C VAL A 251 9.04 -4.65 -22.12
N LEU A 252 8.52 -5.83 -21.80
CA LEU A 252 9.32 -7.00 -21.44
C LEU A 252 9.68 -7.77 -22.72
N ASP A 253 10.99 -8.00 -22.93
CA ASP A 253 11.50 -8.70 -24.11
C ASP A 253 11.88 -10.17 -23.80
N GLY A 254 11.99 -10.53 -22.53
CA GLY A 254 12.30 -11.89 -22.11
C GLY A 254 13.02 -11.99 -20.76
N VAL A 255 13.43 -13.18 -20.40
CA VAL A 255 14.24 -13.44 -19.20
C VAL A 255 15.73 -13.39 -19.55
N ILE A 256 16.55 -13.05 -18.57
CA ILE A 256 18.01 -13.19 -18.65
C ILE A 256 18.32 -14.61 -18.18
N GLU A 257 18.85 -15.43 -19.10
CA GLU A 257 19.36 -16.76 -18.74
C GLU A 257 20.61 -16.58 -17.87
N VAL A 258 20.63 -17.25 -16.72
CA VAL A 258 21.75 -17.25 -15.75
C VAL A 258 22.69 -18.39 -16.07
#